data_74ca1c1c617ff2b4461c0938eebf0db2
#
_entry.id   74ca1c1c617ff2b4461c0938eebf0db2
#
_cell.length_a   1.000
_cell.length_b   1.000
_cell.length_c   1.000
_cell.angle_alpha   90.00
_cell.angle_beta   90.00
_cell.angle_gamma   90.00
#
_symmetry.space_group_name_H-M   'P 1'
#
loop_
_entity.id
_entity.type
_entity.pdbx_description
1 polymer ?
#
loop_
_entity_poly.entity_id
_entity_poly.type
_entity_poly.pdbx_seq_one_letter_code
_entity_poly.pdbx_strand_id
1 'polypeptide(L)'
;MSAPPTHKRILLAKPRGYCAGVDRAVQTVEHALDHYGAPVYVRKQIVHNLHVVKALEARGAIFVDENSEVPEGALVVFSAHGVAPSVHDEAKQRSLRTIDATCPLVTKVHHEVRRYAKDDYDILLIGHEGH
;
A
#
# COMPACT_ATOMS: atom_id res chain seq x y z
N MET A 1 9.54 19.75 -50.94
CA MET A 1 9.26 18.31 -50.66
C MET A 1 9.20 18.14 -49.16
N SER A 2 7.99 18.02 -48.59
CA SER A 2 7.82 17.74 -47.18
C SER A 2 8.08 16.25 -46.92
N ALA A 3 8.95 15.95 -45.94
CA ALA A 3 9.19 14.59 -45.52
C ALA A 3 7.87 13.94 -45.05
N PRO A 4 7.64 12.66 -45.38
CA PRO A 4 6.43 11.98 -44.92
C PRO A 4 6.40 11.96 -43.38
N PRO A 5 5.22 12.09 -42.73
CA PRO A 5 5.11 12.07 -41.30
C PRO A 5 5.59 10.70 -40.77
N THR A 6 6.63 10.72 -39.95
CA THR A 6 7.12 9.52 -39.29
C THR A 6 6.09 9.06 -38.25
N HIS A 7 5.26 8.08 -38.60
CA HIS A 7 4.33 7.48 -37.67
C HIS A 7 5.10 6.78 -36.56
N LYS A 8 4.98 7.29 -35.33
CA LYS A 8 5.51 6.63 -34.14
C LYS A 8 4.65 5.43 -33.81
N ARG A 9 5.27 4.28 -33.57
CA ARG A 9 4.59 3.07 -33.12
C ARG A 9 4.77 2.92 -31.62
N ILE A 10 3.69 2.62 -30.92
CA ILE A 10 3.72 2.25 -29.50
C ILE A 10 3.51 0.74 -29.43
N LEU A 11 4.46 0.03 -28.85
CA LEU A 11 4.37 -1.41 -28.60
C LEU A 11 4.01 -1.61 -27.14
N LEU A 12 2.88 -2.29 -26.91
CA LEU A 12 2.44 -2.65 -25.55
C LEU A 12 2.88 -4.07 -25.22
N ALA A 13 3.64 -4.22 -24.14
CA ALA A 13 4.04 -5.53 -23.63
C ALA A 13 2.83 -6.33 -23.13
N LYS A 14 2.92 -7.66 -23.18
CA LYS A 14 1.98 -8.61 -22.57
C LYS A 14 2.76 -9.70 -21.84
N PRO A 15 2.32 -10.14 -20.67
CA PRO A 15 1.24 -9.56 -19.86
C PRO A 15 1.61 -8.17 -19.32
N ARG A 16 0.61 -7.34 -19.03
CA ARG A 16 0.78 -6.00 -18.44
C ARG A 16 -0.33 -5.70 -17.46
N GLY A 17 -0.07 -4.78 -16.53
CA GLY A 17 -0.99 -4.37 -15.48
C GLY A 17 -0.27 -4.32 -14.13
N TYR A 18 -1.04 -4.24 -13.08
CA TYR A 18 -0.53 -4.31 -11.72
C TYR A 18 -0.17 -5.75 -11.33
N CYS A 19 0.75 -5.91 -10.38
CA CYS A 19 0.93 -7.20 -9.74
C CYS A 19 -0.27 -7.51 -8.81
N ALA A 20 -0.44 -8.78 -8.46
CA ALA A 20 -1.54 -9.21 -7.60
C ALA A 20 -1.54 -8.51 -6.23
N GLY A 21 -0.37 -8.14 -5.70
CA GLY A 21 -0.25 -7.39 -4.44
C GLY A 21 -0.81 -5.98 -4.54
N VAL A 22 -0.53 -5.27 -5.64
CA VAL A 22 -1.07 -3.93 -5.91
C VAL A 22 -2.57 -4.00 -6.14
N ASP A 23 -3.05 -4.90 -7.00
CA ASP A 23 -4.49 -5.09 -7.24
C ASP A 23 -5.25 -5.33 -5.94
N ARG A 24 -4.76 -6.24 -5.12
CA ARG A 24 -5.38 -6.55 -3.83
C ARG A 24 -5.42 -5.34 -2.90
N ALA A 25 -4.34 -4.57 -2.81
CA ALA A 25 -4.28 -3.41 -1.94
C ALA A 25 -5.27 -2.32 -2.38
N VAL A 26 -5.35 -2.04 -3.67
CA VAL A 26 -6.30 -1.08 -4.24
C VAL A 26 -7.74 -1.54 -3.99
N GLN A 27 -8.07 -2.78 -4.32
CA GLN A 27 -9.40 -3.36 -4.08
C GLN A 27 -9.78 -3.35 -2.60
N THR A 28 -8.83 -3.52 -1.69
CA THR A 28 -9.08 -3.44 -0.26
C THR A 28 -9.63 -2.06 0.14
N VAL A 29 -9.05 -0.97 -0.37
CA VAL A 29 -9.54 0.38 -0.09
C VAL A 29 -10.89 0.62 -0.77
N GLU A 30 -11.06 0.17 -2.01
CA GLU A 30 -12.33 0.28 -2.74
C GLU A 30 -13.46 -0.44 -2.01
N HIS A 31 -13.26 -1.68 -1.60
CA HIS A 31 -14.25 -2.45 -0.84
C HIS A 31 -14.52 -1.82 0.54
N ALA A 32 -13.50 -1.24 1.20
CA ALA A 32 -13.71 -0.53 2.46
C ALA A 32 -14.60 0.69 2.26
N LEU A 33 -14.38 1.48 1.19
CA LEU A 33 -15.23 2.62 0.83
C LEU A 33 -16.67 2.18 0.51
N ASP A 34 -16.83 1.07 -0.23
CA ASP A 34 -18.15 0.55 -0.61
C ASP A 34 -18.92 0.00 0.59
N HIS A 35 -18.23 -0.65 1.53
CA HIS A 35 -18.86 -1.32 2.66
C HIS A 35 -19.11 -0.40 3.87
N TYR A 36 -18.15 0.45 4.20
CA TYR A 36 -18.20 1.32 5.37
C TYR A 36 -18.57 2.77 5.04
N GLY A 37 -18.50 3.16 3.77
CA GLY A 37 -18.65 4.54 3.34
C GLY A 37 -17.42 5.41 3.65
N ALA A 38 -17.40 6.59 3.09
CA ALA A 38 -16.38 7.59 3.35
C ALA A 38 -16.60 8.27 4.73
N PRO A 39 -15.53 8.69 5.42
CA PRO A 39 -14.13 8.58 5.03
C PRO A 39 -13.52 7.21 5.40
N VAL A 40 -12.58 6.74 4.58
CA VAL A 40 -11.68 5.63 4.89
C VAL A 40 -10.26 6.20 4.93
N TYR A 41 -9.58 6.06 6.06
CA TYR A 41 -8.21 6.51 6.20
C TYR A 41 -7.25 5.46 5.65
N VAL A 42 -6.19 5.90 4.97
CA VAL A 42 -5.16 5.03 4.40
C VAL A 42 -3.80 5.53 4.85
N ARG A 43 -3.07 4.70 5.60
CA ARG A 43 -1.74 5.06 6.09
C ARG A 43 -0.72 4.94 4.97
N LYS A 44 0.01 6.04 4.73
CA LYS A 44 0.91 6.23 3.59
C LYS A 44 0.15 6.08 2.25
N GLN A 45 0.85 6.04 1.14
CA GLN A 45 0.23 5.71 -0.13
C GLN A 45 -0.10 4.21 -0.16
N ILE A 46 -1.31 3.85 -0.56
CA ILE A 46 -1.69 2.42 -0.66
C ILE A 46 -0.77 1.67 -1.62
N VAL A 47 -0.39 2.34 -2.69
CA VAL A 47 0.61 1.93 -3.68
C VAL A 47 1.30 3.19 -4.23
N HIS A 48 2.53 3.06 -4.74
CA HIS A 48 3.27 4.19 -5.34
C HIS A 48 2.76 4.53 -6.74
N ASN A 49 1.50 4.96 -6.84
CA ASN A 49 0.88 5.38 -8.09
C ASN A 49 -0.08 6.55 -7.84
N LEU A 50 0.34 7.74 -8.28
CA LEU A 50 -0.41 8.98 -8.06
C LEU A 50 -1.82 8.94 -8.66
N HIS A 51 -2.02 8.28 -9.81
CA HIS A 51 -3.35 8.17 -10.42
C HIS A 51 -4.30 7.34 -9.57
N VAL A 52 -3.82 6.24 -9.00
CA VAL A 52 -4.59 5.40 -8.07
C VAL A 52 -4.92 6.17 -6.81
N VAL A 53 -3.95 6.85 -6.21
CA VAL A 53 -4.16 7.68 -5.01
C VAL A 53 -5.25 8.71 -5.25
N LYS A 54 -5.13 9.51 -6.33
CA LYS A 54 -6.15 10.53 -6.68
C LYS A 54 -7.53 9.95 -6.95
N ALA A 55 -7.62 8.79 -7.59
CA ALA A 55 -8.89 8.14 -7.84
C ALA A 55 -9.59 7.71 -6.55
N LEU A 56 -8.83 7.19 -5.58
CA LEU A 56 -9.34 6.80 -4.27
C LEU A 56 -9.71 8.02 -3.41
N GLU A 57 -8.92 9.11 -3.46
CA GLU A 57 -9.25 10.39 -2.81
C GLU A 57 -10.59 10.94 -3.31
N ALA A 58 -10.81 10.90 -4.62
CA ALA A 58 -12.08 11.33 -5.22
C ALA A 58 -13.29 10.51 -4.74
N ARG A 59 -13.07 9.28 -4.26
CA ARG A 59 -14.10 8.41 -3.66
C ARG A 59 -14.23 8.58 -2.14
N GLY A 60 -13.38 9.37 -1.51
CA GLY A 60 -13.43 9.66 -0.08
C GLY A 60 -12.39 8.93 0.78
N ALA A 61 -11.33 8.39 0.17
CA ALA A 61 -10.16 7.96 0.91
C ALA A 61 -9.36 9.18 1.38
N ILE A 62 -8.85 9.13 2.61
CA ILE A 62 -8.00 10.17 3.20
C ILE A 62 -6.64 9.54 3.50
N PHE A 63 -5.63 9.96 2.77
CA PHE A 63 -4.26 9.49 2.98
C PHE A 63 -3.60 10.27 4.12
N VAL A 64 -3.01 9.54 5.05
CA VAL A 64 -2.32 10.08 6.23
C VAL A 64 -0.93 9.48 6.34
N ASP A 65 -0.01 10.21 6.95
CA ASP A 65 1.33 9.69 7.18
C ASP A 65 1.42 8.82 8.42
N GLU A 66 0.72 9.22 9.49
CA GLU A 66 0.80 8.55 10.79
C GLU A 66 -0.59 8.24 11.34
N ASN A 67 -0.68 7.23 12.22
CA ASN A 67 -1.94 6.88 12.89
C ASN A 67 -2.50 8.00 13.77
N SER A 68 -1.63 8.90 14.25
CA SER A 68 -2.00 10.06 15.06
C SER A 68 -2.93 11.04 14.34
N GLU A 69 -2.88 11.05 13.01
CA GLU A 69 -3.74 11.89 12.16
C GLU A 69 -5.14 11.29 11.95
N VAL A 70 -5.32 10.01 12.30
CA VAL A 70 -6.60 9.32 12.18
C VAL A 70 -7.44 9.59 13.43
N PRO A 71 -8.71 10.02 13.30
CA PRO A 71 -9.60 10.16 14.44
C PRO A 71 -9.73 8.85 15.22
N GLU A 72 -9.79 8.93 16.55
CA GLU A 72 -9.94 7.76 17.41
C GLU A 72 -11.19 6.94 17.02
N GLY A 73 -11.03 5.63 16.99
CA GLY A 73 -12.11 4.71 16.62
C GLY A 73 -12.39 4.62 15.11
N ALA A 74 -11.76 5.46 14.27
CA ALA A 74 -11.97 5.44 12.83
C ALA A 74 -11.33 4.21 12.15
N LEU A 75 -11.73 3.98 10.88
CA LEU A 75 -11.19 2.90 10.05
C LEU A 75 -9.92 3.37 9.34
N VAL A 76 -8.83 2.60 9.46
CA VAL A 76 -7.58 2.83 8.75
C VAL A 76 -7.13 1.58 8.01
N VAL A 77 -6.71 1.76 6.77
CA VAL A 77 -6.12 0.70 5.93
C VAL A 77 -4.60 0.88 5.92
N PHE A 78 -3.87 -0.19 6.23
CA PHE A 78 -2.42 -0.22 6.10
C PHE A 78 -2.04 -0.59 4.67
N SER A 79 -1.03 0.09 4.14
CA SER A 79 -0.62 -0.03 2.74
C SER A 79 0.00 -1.39 2.39
N ALA A 80 0.16 -1.63 1.09
CA ALA A 80 0.79 -2.85 0.55
C ALA A 80 2.22 -3.09 1.05
N HIS A 81 2.91 -2.05 1.48
CA HIS A 81 4.31 -2.10 1.94
C HIS A 81 4.49 -2.77 3.31
N GLY A 82 3.40 -2.94 4.04
CA GLY A 82 3.45 -3.38 5.44
C GLY A 82 3.78 -2.25 6.42
N VAL A 83 3.65 -2.55 7.68
CA VAL A 83 3.93 -1.63 8.78
C VAL A 83 4.72 -2.32 9.89
N ALA A 84 5.46 -1.53 10.66
CA ALA A 84 6.16 -2.05 11.84
C ALA A 84 5.17 -2.53 12.92
N PRO A 85 5.55 -3.50 13.78
CA PRO A 85 4.71 -3.94 14.89
C PRO A 85 4.21 -2.79 15.79
N SER A 86 5.05 -1.77 16.03
CA SER A 86 4.70 -0.58 16.81
C SER A 86 3.51 0.19 16.24
N VAL A 87 3.33 0.20 14.91
CA VAL A 87 2.19 0.85 14.25
C VAL A 87 0.88 0.12 14.55
N HIS A 88 0.92 -1.23 14.62
CA HIS A 88 -0.24 -2.02 15.05
C HIS A 88 -0.60 -1.74 16.51
N ASP A 89 0.40 -1.62 17.38
CA ASP A 89 0.19 -1.35 18.80
C ASP A 89 -0.38 0.05 19.02
N GLU A 90 0.14 1.05 18.32
CA GLU A 90 -0.41 2.41 18.33
C GLU A 90 -1.87 2.45 17.85
N ALA A 91 -2.19 1.76 16.76
CA ALA A 91 -3.56 1.67 16.26
C ALA A 91 -4.51 1.08 17.31
N LYS A 92 -4.07 0.04 18.02
CA LYS A 92 -4.86 -0.55 19.13
C LYS A 92 -5.06 0.44 20.28
N GLN A 93 -4.00 1.15 20.71
CA GLN A 93 -4.08 2.15 21.78
C GLN A 93 -5.07 3.28 21.42
N ARG A 94 -5.18 3.63 20.16
CA ARG A 94 -6.11 4.63 19.65
C ARG A 94 -7.49 4.07 19.28
N SER A 95 -7.75 2.80 19.59
CA SER A 95 -9.00 2.10 19.27
C SER A 95 -9.35 2.13 17.77
N LEU A 96 -8.36 2.24 16.88
CA LEU A 96 -8.58 2.27 15.44
C LEU A 96 -9.05 0.89 14.95
N ARG A 97 -10.02 0.90 14.04
CA ARG A 97 -10.37 -0.29 13.28
C ARG A 97 -9.39 -0.42 12.12
N THR A 98 -8.69 -1.53 12.03
CA THR A 98 -7.62 -1.71 11.05
C THR A 98 -7.95 -2.75 10.00
N ILE A 99 -7.64 -2.46 8.74
CA ILE A 99 -7.58 -3.44 7.65
C ILE A 99 -6.15 -3.45 7.13
N ASP A 100 -5.54 -4.63 7.14
CA ASP A 100 -4.16 -4.80 6.69
C ASP A 100 -4.13 -5.24 5.23
N ALA A 101 -3.72 -4.33 4.33
CA ALA A 101 -3.56 -4.60 2.90
C ALA A 101 -2.12 -5.00 2.51
N THR A 102 -1.27 -5.34 3.48
CA THR A 102 0.10 -5.77 3.23
C THR A 102 0.13 -6.89 2.19
N CYS A 103 0.99 -6.73 1.20
CA CYS A 103 1.22 -7.75 0.18
C CYS A 103 1.69 -9.06 0.84
N PRO A 104 1.11 -10.23 0.50
CA PRO A 104 1.53 -11.51 1.06
C PRO A 104 3.02 -11.82 0.87
N LEU A 105 3.63 -11.34 -0.21
CA LEU A 105 5.07 -11.49 -0.44
C LEU A 105 5.90 -10.67 0.56
N VAL A 106 5.44 -9.48 0.91
CA VAL A 106 6.08 -8.65 1.96
C VAL A 106 5.94 -9.34 3.33
N THR A 107 4.77 -9.85 3.64
CA THR A 107 4.53 -10.64 4.86
C THR A 107 5.46 -11.84 4.95
N LYS A 108 5.68 -12.54 3.83
CA LYS A 108 6.63 -13.65 3.76
C LYS A 108 8.05 -13.22 4.14
N VAL A 109 8.53 -12.10 3.57
CA VAL A 109 9.85 -11.54 3.91
C VAL A 109 9.95 -11.22 5.40
N HIS A 110 8.93 -10.60 6.00
CA HIS A 110 8.90 -10.31 7.44
C HIS A 110 9.00 -11.59 8.29
N HIS A 111 8.33 -12.67 7.87
CA HIS A 111 8.42 -13.96 8.57
C HIS A 111 9.82 -14.58 8.46
N GLU A 112 10.42 -14.51 7.29
CA GLU A 112 11.78 -15.04 7.05
C GLU A 112 12.81 -14.29 7.90
N VAL A 113 12.76 -12.96 7.90
CA VAL A 113 13.67 -12.13 8.72
C VAL A 113 13.56 -12.51 10.20
N ARG A 114 12.33 -12.62 10.73
CA ARG A 114 12.12 -13.00 12.14
C ARG A 114 12.66 -14.40 12.46
N ARG A 115 12.50 -15.35 11.53
CA ARG A 115 13.03 -16.71 11.67
C ARG A 115 14.55 -16.70 11.73
N TYR A 116 15.20 -16.07 10.76
CA TYR A 116 16.65 -16.03 10.70
C TYR A 116 17.27 -15.24 11.85
N ALA A 117 16.62 -14.17 12.31
CA ALA A 117 17.06 -13.43 13.48
C ALA A 117 17.05 -14.28 14.77
N LYS A 118 16.06 -15.20 14.91
CA LYS A 118 16.04 -16.14 16.04
C LYS A 118 17.15 -17.17 16.00
N ASP A 119 17.57 -17.54 14.80
CA ASP A 119 18.62 -18.55 14.57
C ASP A 119 20.01 -17.91 14.50
N ASP A 120 20.15 -16.66 14.94
CA ASP A 120 21.40 -15.88 15.05
C ASP A 120 22.15 -15.69 13.70
N TYR A 121 21.39 -15.58 12.60
CA TYR A 121 21.97 -15.25 11.29
C TYR A 121 22.20 -13.75 11.14
N ASP A 122 23.28 -13.40 10.46
CA ASP A 122 23.51 -12.03 9.97
C ASP A 122 22.47 -11.68 8.89
N ILE A 123 21.76 -10.57 9.07
CA ILE A 123 20.73 -10.13 8.14
C ILE A 123 21.20 -8.86 7.44
N LEU A 124 21.33 -8.93 6.11
CA LEU A 124 21.60 -7.78 5.26
C LEU A 124 20.34 -7.34 4.54
N LEU A 125 19.88 -6.12 4.82
CA LEU A 125 18.76 -5.50 4.12
C LEU A 125 19.29 -4.53 3.07
N ILE A 126 18.93 -4.77 1.80
CA ILE A 126 19.27 -3.90 0.68
C ILE A 126 17.99 -3.21 0.22
N GLY A 127 17.98 -1.88 0.25
CA GLY A 127 16.79 -1.09 -0.12
C GLY A 127 16.99 0.39 0.18
N HIS A 128 15.90 1.14 0.10
CA HIS A 128 15.87 2.54 0.46
C HIS A 128 15.55 2.71 1.95
N GLU A 129 16.23 3.66 2.59
CA GLU A 129 15.94 4.01 3.98
C GLU A 129 14.50 4.49 4.15
N GLY A 130 13.84 4.04 5.21
CA GLY A 130 12.46 4.45 5.54
C GLY A 130 11.35 3.76 4.73
N HIS A 131 11.73 2.83 3.84
CA HIS A 131 10.73 2.07 3.05
C HIS A 131 10.26 0.81 3.76
#